data_abc4b780348d4961a5092b6a8e0d63c7
#
_entry.id   abc4b780348d4961a5092b6a8e0d63c7
#
_cell.length_a   1.000
_cell.length_b   1.000
_cell.length_c   1.000
_cell.angle_alpha   90.00
_cell.angle_beta   90.00
_cell.angle_gamma   90.00
#
_symmetry.space_group_name_H-M   'P 1'
#
loop_
_entity.id
_entity.type
_entity.pdbx_description
1 polymer ?
#
loop_
_entity_poly.entity_id
_entity_poly.type
_entity_poly.pdbx_seq_one_letter_code
_entity_poly.pdbx_strand_id
1 'polypeptide(L)'
;FRNGKGSYDLIVPKFQKLAESRNQERYYVRGTYTHFNTDFSKDVLHLADLGFKQISVEPVVAQPTDEYALQEEDLPVLFEEYDKLAAEMVRRNREGNSFNFFHFMIDLEGGPCVYKRLSGCGSGTEYLAVTPWGDLYPCHQFVGNEDFLMGNVWDGVKNTNLQDEFKCCNVYAKEKCRKCFARFYCSGGSVSYTHLTLPTS
;
A
#
# COMPACT_ATOMS: atom_id res chain seq x y z
N PHE A 1 -10.19 10.37 17.44
CA PHE A 1 -10.93 11.60 17.14
C PHE A 1 -10.21 12.85 17.64
N ARG A 2 -10.59 14.03 17.12
CA ARG A 2 -10.03 15.32 17.56
C ARG A 2 -10.17 15.60 19.05
N ASN A 3 -11.09 14.91 19.73
CA ASN A 3 -11.32 15.01 21.20
C ASN A 3 -10.50 14.00 22.01
N GLY A 4 -9.53 13.33 21.40
CA GLY A 4 -8.68 12.33 22.05
C GLY A 4 -9.34 10.96 22.32
N LYS A 5 -10.62 10.78 21.98
CA LYS A 5 -11.29 9.48 22.15
C LYS A 5 -10.90 8.52 21.02
N GLY A 6 -10.75 7.24 21.34
CA GLY A 6 -10.58 6.17 20.35
C GLY A 6 -11.76 6.08 19.39
N SER A 7 -11.51 5.56 18.19
CA SER A 7 -12.54 5.38 17.17
C SER A 7 -12.93 3.90 16.96
N TYR A 8 -12.17 2.98 17.53
CA TYR A 8 -12.27 1.54 17.31
C TYR A 8 -13.69 1.01 17.52
N ASP A 9 -14.25 1.18 18.72
CA ASP A 9 -15.58 0.66 19.08
C ASP A 9 -16.72 1.23 18.24
N LEU A 10 -16.50 2.43 17.67
CA LEU A 10 -17.48 3.07 16.81
C LEU A 10 -17.37 2.60 15.35
N ILE A 11 -16.17 2.28 14.88
CA ILE A 11 -15.87 1.99 13.48
C ILE A 11 -16.05 0.50 13.17
N VAL A 12 -15.52 -0.39 14.02
CA VAL A 12 -15.48 -1.83 13.78
C VAL A 12 -16.86 -2.41 13.48
N PRO A 13 -17.93 -2.15 14.27
CA PRO A 13 -19.25 -2.72 13.98
C PRO A 13 -19.84 -2.25 12.62
N LYS A 14 -19.45 -1.06 12.16
CA LYS A 14 -19.90 -0.52 10.87
C LYS A 14 -19.20 -1.21 9.70
N PHE A 15 -17.90 -1.48 9.86
CA PHE A 15 -17.12 -2.21 8.86
C PHE A 15 -17.54 -3.68 8.78
N GLN A 16 -17.84 -4.32 9.92
CA GLN A 16 -18.40 -5.67 9.94
C GLN A 16 -19.71 -5.75 9.15
N LYS A 17 -20.65 -4.83 9.40
CA LYS A 17 -21.91 -4.74 8.63
C LYS A 17 -21.67 -4.52 7.13
N LEU A 18 -20.69 -3.68 6.77
CA LEU A 18 -20.32 -3.47 5.37
C LEU A 18 -19.77 -4.74 4.74
N ALA A 19 -18.86 -5.44 5.40
CA ALA A 19 -18.27 -6.69 4.92
C ALA A 19 -19.34 -7.79 4.73
N GLU A 20 -20.25 -7.93 5.71
CA GLU A 20 -21.38 -8.85 5.66
C GLU A 20 -22.31 -8.53 4.50
N SER A 21 -22.68 -7.25 4.29
CA SER A 21 -23.56 -6.81 3.20
C SER A 21 -22.96 -7.07 1.81
N ARG A 22 -21.66 -7.32 1.73
CA ARG A 22 -20.92 -7.65 0.51
C ARG A 22 -20.56 -9.14 0.42
N ASN A 23 -21.12 -9.99 1.26
CA ASN A 23 -20.77 -11.40 1.35
C ASN A 23 -19.26 -11.65 1.50
N GLN A 24 -18.58 -10.80 2.27
CA GLN A 24 -17.12 -10.84 2.47
C GLN A 24 -16.28 -10.67 1.19
N GLU A 25 -16.83 -10.03 0.15
CA GLU A 25 -16.16 -9.77 -1.13
C GLU A 25 -16.06 -8.29 -1.45
N ARG A 26 -15.12 -7.93 -2.34
CA ARG A 26 -14.94 -6.59 -2.91
C ARG A 26 -14.72 -5.50 -1.87
N TYR A 27 -13.97 -5.79 -0.84
CA TYR A 27 -13.47 -4.83 0.14
C TYR A 27 -12.09 -5.28 0.64
N TYR A 28 -11.38 -4.37 1.27
CA TYR A 28 -10.23 -4.66 2.10
C TYR A 28 -10.33 -3.83 3.38
N VAL A 29 -10.11 -4.48 4.53
CA VAL A 29 -9.79 -3.76 5.76
C VAL A 29 -8.28 -3.52 5.73
N ARG A 30 -7.89 -2.25 5.83
CA ARG A 30 -6.48 -1.86 5.73
C ARG A 30 -5.94 -1.33 7.04
N GLY A 31 -4.70 -1.70 7.31
CA GLY A 31 -3.87 -1.16 8.37
C GLY A 31 -2.51 -0.75 7.82
N THR A 32 -1.72 -0.08 8.64
CA THR A 32 -0.35 0.31 8.31
C THR A 32 0.54 0.01 9.51
N TYR A 33 1.66 -0.68 9.28
CA TYR A 33 2.67 -0.88 10.29
C TYR A 33 3.88 0.02 10.04
N THR A 34 4.58 0.34 11.11
CA THR A 34 5.68 1.29 11.15
C THR A 34 6.82 0.69 11.98
N HIS A 35 7.94 1.40 12.10
CA HIS A 35 9.00 1.06 13.06
C HIS A 35 8.48 0.84 14.50
N PHE A 36 7.42 1.54 14.90
CA PHE A 36 6.88 1.44 16.26
C PHE A 36 5.93 0.25 16.51
N ASN A 37 5.46 -0.43 15.45
CA ASN A 37 4.56 -1.58 15.53
C ASN A 37 4.91 -2.62 14.45
N THR A 38 6.09 -3.21 14.55
CA THR A 38 6.59 -4.22 13.62
C THR A 38 5.87 -5.57 13.75
N ASP A 39 5.13 -5.80 14.84
CA ASP A 39 4.38 -7.03 15.13
C ASP A 39 3.04 -7.11 14.38
N PHE A 40 3.02 -6.69 13.14
CA PHE A 40 1.84 -6.53 12.28
C PHE A 40 1.02 -7.81 12.10
N SER A 41 1.62 -8.99 12.29
CA SER A 41 0.88 -10.25 12.20
C SER A 41 -0.25 -10.32 13.23
N LYS A 42 -0.06 -9.71 14.42
CA LYS A 42 -1.10 -9.62 15.46
C LYS A 42 -2.28 -8.77 15.00
N ASP A 43 -2.01 -7.67 14.31
CA ASP A 43 -3.06 -6.80 13.76
C ASP A 43 -3.87 -7.51 12.68
N VAL A 44 -3.17 -8.24 11.77
CA VAL A 44 -3.82 -9.05 10.73
C VAL A 44 -4.70 -10.12 11.35
N LEU A 45 -4.18 -10.87 12.33
CA LEU A 45 -4.93 -11.94 12.99
C LEU A 45 -6.10 -11.40 13.80
N HIS A 46 -5.93 -10.26 14.46
CA HIS A 46 -7.01 -9.57 15.16
C HIS A 46 -8.16 -9.19 14.20
N LEU A 47 -7.82 -8.61 13.03
CA LEU A 47 -8.83 -8.31 12.00
C LEU A 47 -9.52 -9.57 11.48
N ALA A 48 -8.78 -10.66 11.30
CA ALA A 48 -9.36 -11.95 10.91
C ALA A 48 -10.31 -12.52 11.99
N ASP A 49 -9.95 -12.37 13.27
CA ASP A 49 -10.78 -12.81 14.40
C ASP A 49 -12.05 -11.98 14.55
N LEU A 50 -12.06 -10.74 14.09
CA LEU A 50 -13.26 -9.90 13.95
C LEU A 50 -14.18 -10.34 12.80
N GLY A 51 -13.79 -11.35 12.02
CA GLY A 51 -14.58 -11.92 10.93
C GLY A 51 -14.30 -11.32 9.56
N PHE A 52 -13.32 -10.44 9.41
CA PHE A 52 -12.93 -9.92 8.10
C PHE A 52 -12.18 -10.98 7.30
N LYS A 53 -12.56 -11.12 6.04
CA LYS A 53 -11.96 -12.11 5.12
C LYS A 53 -11.00 -11.50 4.09
N GLN A 54 -10.97 -10.19 3.95
CA GLN A 54 -10.10 -9.46 3.01
C GLN A 54 -9.28 -8.43 3.78
N ILE A 55 -8.00 -8.70 3.99
CA ILE A 55 -7.13 -7.92 4.89
C ILE A 55 -5.87 -7.48 4.13
N SER A 56 -5.50 -6.22 4.33
CA SER A 56 -4.31 -5.60 3.75
C SER A 56 -3.64 -4.72 4.81
N VAL A 57 -2.54 -5.18 5.39
CA VAL A 57 -1.74 -4.38 6.34
C VAL A 57 -0.39 -4.12 5.68
N GLU A 58 -0.14 -2.85 5.38
CA GLU A 58 0.94 -2.40 4.52
C GLU A 58 2.08 -1.76 5.33
N PRO A 59 3.33 -1.87 4.89
CA PRO A 59 4.41 -1.06 5.45
C PRO A 59 4.13 0.43 5.23
N VAL A 60 4.52 1.25 6.20
CA VAL A 60 4.46 2.70 6.04
C VAL A 60 5.37 3.15 4.89
N VAL A 61 4.88 4.07 4.07
CA VAL A 61 5.69 4.80 3.09
C VAL A 61 6.09 6.12 3.72
N ALA A 62 7.37 6.26 4.07
CA ALA A 62 7.91 7.40 4.80
C ALA A 62 9.33 7.72 4.31
N GLN A 63 9.82 8.92 4.60
CA GLN A 63 11.23 9.24 4.37
C GLN A 63 12.10 8.50 5.39
N PRO A 64 13.33 8.08 5.04
CA PRO A 64 14.21 7.38 5.98
C PRO A 64 14.54 8.16 7.25
N THR A 65 14.35 9.48 7.23
CA THR A 65 14.56 10.40 8.36
C THR A 65 13.36 10.50 9.30
N ASP A 66 12.20 9.97 8.90
CA ASP A 66 11.02 9.98 9.75
C ASP A 66 11.15 8.94 10.86
N GLU A 67 10.84 9.30 12.10
CA GLU A 67 10.96 8.42 13.27
C GLU A 67 10.17 7.12 13.17
N TYR A 68 9.07 7.14 12.43
CA TYR A 68 8.19 5.99 12.20
C TYR A 68 8.56 5.17 10.96
N ALA A 69 9.54 5.62 10.18
CA ALA A 69 9.99 4.90 8.99
C ALA A 69 10.62 3.55 9.36
N LEU A 70 10.30 2.53 8.57
CA LEU A 70 10.96 1.24 8.71
C LEU A 70 12.43 1.35 8.35
N GLN A 71 13.28 0.71 9.16
CA GLN A 71 14.73 0.69 9.03
C GLN A 71 15.22 -0.71 8.66
N GLU A 72 16.49 -0.84 8.29
CA GLU A 72 17.08 -2.15 7.98
C GLU A 72 17.09 -3.09 9.20
N GLU A 73 17.19 -2.53 10.39
CA GLU A 73 17.14 -3.25 11.67
C GLU A 73 15.79 -3.92 11.93
N ASP A 74 14.71 -3.44 11.32
CA ASP A 74 13.38 -4.01 11.47
C ASP A 74 13.19 -5.27 10.63
N LEU A 75 13.97 -5.45 9.56
CA LEU A 75 13.78 -6.53 8.60
C LEU A 75 13.78 -7.94 9.21
N PRO A 76 14.69 -8.30 10.15
CA PRO A 76 14.64 -9.62 10.76
C PRO A 76 13.32 -9.91 11.46
N VAL A 77 12.81 -8.94 12.22
CA VAL A 77 11.53 -9.06 12.92
C VAL A 77 10.38 -9.17 11.94
N LEU A 78 10.39 -8.36 10.88
CA LEU A 78 9.35 -8.41 9.84
C LEU A 78 9.31 -9.76 9.12
N PHE A 79 10.47 -10.36 8.81
CA PHE A 79 10.51 -11.70 8.20
C PHE A 79 9.90 -12.75 9.13
N GLU A 80 10.24 -12.72 10.42
CA GLU A 80 9.61 -13.61 11.40
C GLU A 80 8.08 -13.41 11.48
N GLU A 81 7.60 -12.18 11.42
CA GLU A 81 6.17 -11.89 11.43
C GLU A 81 5.45 -12.41 10.18
N TYR A 82 6.07 -12.32 9.00
CA TYR A 82 5.56 -12.94 7.78
C TYR A 82 5.51 -14.47 7.91
N ASP A 83 6.54 -15.10 8.45
CA ASP A 83 6.58 -16.56 8.66
C ASP A 83 5.51 -17.02 9.65
N LYS A 84 5.35 -16.31 10.78
CA LYS A 84 4.27 -16.57 11.77
C LYS A 84 2.89 -16.46 11.12
N LEU A 85 2.67 -15.38 10.35
CA LEU A 85 1.41 -15.16 9.68
C LEU A 85 1.12 -16.26 8.64
N ALA A 86 2.10 -16.65 7.83
CA ALA A 86 1.96 -17.70 6.85
C ALA A 86 1.60 -19.05 7.51
N ALA A 87 2.30 -19.43 8.58
CA ALA A 87 2.02 -20.64 9.32
C ALA A 87 0.59 -20.64 9.89
N GLU A 88 0.15 -19.53 10.46
CA GLU A 88 -1.19 -19.41 11.03
C GLU A 88 -2.28 -19.42 9.94
N MET A 89 -2.05 -18.80 8.80
CA MET A 89 -2.97 -18.86 7.67
C MET A 89 -3.13 -20.29 7.13
N VAL A 90 -2.04 -21.05 7.02
CA VAL A 90 -2.09 -22.48 6.63
C VAL A 90 -2.91 -23.28 7.64
N ARG A 91 -2.70 -23.06 8.94
CA ARG A 91 -3.46 -23.72 10.01
C ARG A 91 -4.96 -23.41 9.89
N ARG A 92 -5.31 -22.11 9.80
CA ARG A 92 -6.72 -21.67 9.68
C ARG A 92 -7.39 -22.19 8.41
N ASN A 93 -6.65 -22.25 7.31
CA ASN A 93 -7.19 -22.83 6.06
C ASN A 93 -7.56 -24.30 6.21
N ARG A 94 -6.75 -25.11 6.89
CA ARG A 94 -7.04 -26.52 7.18
C ARG A 94 -8.28 -26.69 8.07
N GLU A 95 -8.55 -25.73 8.94
CA GLU A 95 -9.70 -25.70 9.85
C GLU A 95 -10.96 -25.10 9.21
N GLY A 96 -10.91 -24.67 7.94
CA GLY A 96 -12.04 -24.06 7.24
C GLY A 96 -12.30 -22.59 7.64
N ASN A 97 -11.38 -21.94 8.34
CA ASN A 97 -11.47 -20.54 8.77
C ASN A 97 -10.43 -19.64 8.07
N SER A 98 -10.36 -19.77 6.73
CA SER A 98 -9.42 -18.98 5.92
C SER A 98 -9.81 -17.51 5.81
N PHE A 99 -8.80 -16.69 5.55
CA PHE A 99 -8.93 -15.29 5.13
C PHE A 99 -7.85 -15.00 4.09
N ASN A 100 -8.03 -13.91 3.31
CA ASN A 100 -7.05 -13.45 2.35
C ASN A 100 -6.21 -12.33 2.96
N PHE A 101 -4.89 -12.48 2.86
CA PHE A 101 -3.94 -11.42 3.16
C PHE A 101 -3.31 -10.93 1.85
N PHE A 102 -3.45 -9.65 1.56
CA PHE A 102 -3.12 -9.07 0.25
C PHE A 102 -1.70 -9.39 -0.21
N HIS A 103 -0.70 -9.35 0.68
CA HIS A 103 0.70 -9.62 0.32
C HIS A 103 0.95 -11.08 -0.12
N PHE A 104 0.10 -12.02 0.30
CA PHE A 104 0.23 -13.42 -0.10
C PHE A 104 -0.60 -13.79 -1.34
N MET A 105 -1.33 -12.83 -1.91
CA MET A 105 -2.10 -13.06 -3.15
C MET A 105 -1.22 -12.90 -4.39
N ILE A 106 -0.12 -13.64 -4.44
CA ILE A 106 0.82 -13.67 -5.56
C ILE A 106 0.62 -14.97 -6.32
N ASP A 107 0.32 -14.87 -7.62
CA ASP A 107 0.28 -16.05 -8.49
C ASP A 107 1.71 -16.48 -8.85
N LEU A 108 2.19 -17.51 -8.17
CA LEU A 108 3.51 -18.08 -8.40
C LEU A 108 3.51 -19.13 -9.53
N GLU A 109 2.35 -19.71 -9.87
CA GLU A 109 2.23 -20.74 -10.91
C GLU A 109 2.05 -20.14 -12.28
N GLY A 110 1.09 -19.20 -12.43
CA GLY A 110 0.83 -18.52 -13.70
C GLY A 110 1.83 -17.39 -14.00
N GLY A 111 2.52 -16.94 -12.99
CA GLY A 111 3.45 -15.81 -13.09
C GLY A 111 2.78 -14.45 -13.28
N PRO A 112 3.56 -13.38 -13.24
CA PRO A 112 3.02 -12.02 -13.38
C PRO A 112 2.73 -11.68 -14.85
N CYS A 113 1.66 -10.94 -15.09
CA CYS A 113 1.46 -10.27 -16.37
C CYS A 113 2.45 -9.10 -16.50
N VAL A 114 3.51 -9.29 -17.29
CA VAL A 114 4.60 -8.31 -17.46
C VAL A 114 4.04 -6.94 -17.83
N TYR A 115 3.12 -6.86 -18.78
CA TYR A 115 2.54 -5.60 -19.24
C TYR A 115 1.88 -4.80 -18.10
N LYS A 116 1.12 -5.46 -17.24
CA LYS A 116 0.44 -4.83 -16.09
C LYS A 116 1.38 -4.52 -14.92
N ARG A 117 2.61 -5.03 -14.97
CA ARG A 117 3.58 -4.93 -13.86
C ARG A 117 4.82 -4.10 -14.20
N LEU A 118 4.79 -3.37 -15.31
CA LEU A 118 5.90 -2.49 -15.72
C LEU A 118 6.01 -1.27 -14.80
N SER A 119 4.90 -0.64 -14.47
CA SER A 119 4.82 0.49 -13.55
C SER A 119 4.16 0.06 -12.23
N GLY A 120 4.49 0.76 -11.16
CA GLY A 120 3.96 0.47 -9.83
C GLY A 120 2.48 0.83 -9.68
N CYS A 121 2.18 1.81 -8.81
CA CYS A 121 0.81 2.12 -8.42
C CYS A 121 0.01 2.98 -9.40
N GLY A 122 0.58 3.44 -10.52
CA GLY A 122 -0.10 4.32 -11.48
C GLY A 122 -0.33 5.76 -11.01
N SER A 123 0.33 6.16 -9.91
CA SER A 123 0.28 7.54 -9.39
C SER A 123 0.61 8.56 -10.47
N GLY A 124 -0.18 9.63 -10.56
CA GLY A 124 0.02 10.72 -11.53
C GLY A 124 -0.38 10.40 -12.96
N THR A 125 -0.69 9.12 -13.28
CA THR A 125 -1.02 8.67 -14.64
C THR A 125 -2.36 7.97 -14.72
N GLU A 126 -2.60 6.98 -13.87
CA GLU A 126 -3.84 6.19 -13.86
C GLU A 126 -4.86 6.74 -12.85
N TYR A 127 -4.40 7.49 -11.86
CA TYR A 127 -5.25 8.22 -10.92
C TYR A 127 -4.53 9.48 -10.41
N LEU A 128 -5.32 10.38 -9.82
CA LEU A 128 -4.87 11.62 -9.20
C LEU A 128 -5.55 11.79 -7.84
N ALA A 129 -4.87 12.46 -6.91
CA ALA A 129 -5.52 12.97 -5.71
C ALA A 129 -6.13 14.34 -6.01
N VAL A 130 -7.34 14.56 -5.49
CA VAL A 130 -8.08 15.83 -5.62
C VAL A 130 -8.24 16.43 -4.24
N THR A 131 -7.81 17.68 -4.06
CA THR A 131 -8.03 18.42 -2.81
C THR A 131 -9.47 18.94 -2.73
N PRO A 132 -9.95 19.36 -1.55
CA PRO A 132 -11.25 20.00 -1.42
C PRO A 132 -11.40 21.30 -2.25
N TRP A 133 -10.28 21.91 -2.64
CA TRP A 133 -10.22 23.13 -3.48
C TRP A 133 -10.08 22.82 -4.97
N GLY A 134 -10.05 21.53 -5.33
CA GLY A 134 -9.98 21.10 -6.72
C GLY A 134 -8.56 20.93 -7.27
N ASP A 135 -7.52 21.13 -6.48
CA ASP A 135 -6.15 20.94 -6.95
C ASP A 135 -5.83 19.48 -7.18
N LEU A 136 -5.05 19.20 -8.23
CA LEU A 136 -4.67 17.86 -8.65
C LEU A 136 -3.21 17.57 -8.27
N TYR A 137 -3.00 16.44 -7.61
CA TYR A 137 -1.68 15.92 -7.25
C TYR A 137 -1.51 14.48 -7.74
N PRO A 138 -0.27 13.97 -7.93
CA PRO A 138 -0.05 12.60 -8.38
C PRO A 138 -0.70 11.54 -7.47
N CYS A 139 -0.60 11.72 -6.15
CA CYS A 139 -1.33 10.95 -5.14
C CYS A 139 -1.43 11.74 -3.83
N HIS A 140 -2.11 11.15 -2.83
CA HIS A 140 -2.31 11.79 -1.52
C HIS A 140 -1.00 12.11 -0.78
N GLN A 141 0.09 11.39 -1.04
CA GLN A 141 1.41 11.63 -0.44
C GLN A 141 2.02 12.98 -0.84
N PHE A 142 1.62 13.52 -1.99
CA PHE A 142 2.16 14.77 -2.53
C PHE A 142 1.26 15.98 -2.26
N VAL A 143 0.10 15.78 -1.65
CA VAL A 143 -0.85 16.86 -1.38
C VAL A 143 -0.22 17.90 -0.46
N GLY A 144 -0.23 19.16 -0.93
CA GLY A 144 0.36 20.31 -0.21
C GLY A 144 1.81 20.61 -0.57
N ASN A 145 2.46 19.79 -1.39
CA ASN A 145 3.77 20.08 -1.96
C ASN A 145 3.59 20.71 -3.34
N GLU A 146 3.88 22.01 -3.46
CA GLU A 146 3.67 22.80 -4.67
C GLU A 146 4.46 22.29 -5.88
N ASP A 147 5.61 21.66 -5.67
CA ASP A 147 6.43 21.08 -6.73
C ASP A 147 5.69 19.95 -7.48
N PHE A 148 4.72 19.32 -6.82
CA PHE A 148 3.91 18.24 -7.36
C PHE A 148 2.48 18.67 -7.75
N LEU A 149 2.20 19.95 -7.80
CA LEU A 149 0.92 20.44 -8.30
C LEU A 149 0.79 20.17 -9.80
N MET A 150 -0.19 19.34 -10.18
CA MET A 150 -0.41 18.94 -11.57
C MET A 150 -1.41 19.82 -12.31
N GLY A 151 -2.26 20.53 -11.60
CA GLY A 151 -3.32 21.35 -12.17
C GLY A 151 -4.55 21.41 -11.28
N ASN A 152 -5.72 21.54 -11.89
CA ASN A 152 -6.98 21.68 -11.16
C ASN A 152 -8.12 20.99 -11.91
N VAL A 153 -9.19 20.58 -11.19
CA VAL A 153 -10.33 19.85 -11.78
C VAL A 153 -11.07 20.63 -12.87
N TRP A 154 -11.02 21.96 -12.85
CA TRP A 154 -11.69 22.80 -13.86
C TRP A 154 -10.85 22.94 -15.14
N ASP A 155 -9.54 23.00 -14.99
CA ASP A 155 -8.59 23.22 -16.09
C ASP A 155 -7.91 21.93 -16.57
N GLY A 156 -8.04 20.85 -15.81
CA GLY A 156 -7.35 19.61 -16.03
C GLY A 156 -5.87 19.63 -15.63
N VAL A 157 -5.12 18.64 -16.07
CA VAL A 157 -3.68 18.56 -15.84
C VAL A 157 -2.98 19.58 -16.72
N LYS A 158 -2.24 20.50 -16.09
CA LYS A 158 -1.43 21.53 -16.76
C LYS A 158 0.06 21.18 -16.76
N ASN A 159 0.54 20.55 -15.68
CA ASN A 159 1.93 20.15 -15.56
C ASN A 159 2.15 18.76 -16.23
N THR A 160 2.16 18.76 -17.56
CA THR A 160 2.35 17.53 -18.34
C THR A 160 3.77 16.96 -18.21
N ASN A 161 4.77 17.81 -17.98
CA ASN A 161 6.14 17.37 -17.75
C ASN A 161 6.22 16.46 -16.51
N LEU A 162 5.59 16.87 -15.42
CA LEU A 162 5.50 16.08 -14.21
C LEU A 162 4.73 14.77 -14.45
N GLN A 163 3.64 14.81 -15.22
CA GLN A 163 2.90 13.61 -15.59
C GLN A 163 3.75 12.63 -16.39
N ASP A 164 4.54 13.12 -17.35
CA ASP A 164 5.45 12.30 -18.15
C ASP A 164 6.58 11.70 -17.31
N GLU A 165 7.09 12.43 -16.32
CA GLU A 165 8.04 11.92 -15.35
C GLU A 165 7.47 10.73 -14.59
N PHE A 166 6.26 10.85 -14.04
CA PHE A 166 5.58 9.74 -13.36
C PHE A 166 5.31 8.55 -14.28
N LYS A 167 4.95 8.80 -15.53
CA LYS A 167 4.75 7.78 -16.55
C LYS A 167 6.04 7.00 -16.87
N CYS A 168 7.19 7.68 -16.82
CA CYS A 168 8.49 7.06 -17.03
C CYS A 168 8.97 6.23 -15.83
N CYS A 169 8.35 6.34 -14.66
CA CYS A 169 8.69 5.59 -13.46
C CYS A 169 8.27 4.12 -13.58
N ASN A 170 9.07 3.33 -14.28
CA ASN A 170 8.84 1.90 -14.45
C ASN A 170 10.05 1.06 -13.98
N VAL A 171 9.88 -0.27 -13.95
CA VAL A 171 10.93 -1.20 -13.46
C VAL A 171 12.23 -1.15 -14.25
N TYR A 172 12.21 -0.67 -15.49
CA TYR A 172 13.40 -0.55 -16.33
C TYR A 172 14.12 0.79 -16.14
N ALA A 173 13.41 1.83 -15.68
CA ALA A 173 14.02 3.11 -15.35
C ALA A 173 14.86 3.05 -14.06
N LYS A 174 14.52 2.12 -13.16
CA LYS A 174 15.18 1.95 -11.86
C LYS A 174 16.31 0.92 -11.97
N GLU A 175 17.55 1.33 -11.73
CA GLU A 175 18.73 0.45 -11.89
C GLU A 175 18.64 -0.84 -11.05
N LYS A 176 18.28 -0.73 -9.78
CA LYS A 176 18.10 -1.89 -8.90
C LYS A 176 17.00 -2.83 -9.39
N CYS A 177 15.91 -2.30 -9.94
CA CYS A 177 14.80 -3.10 -10.45
C CYS A 177 15.13 -3.86 -11.74
N ARG A 178 15.98 -3.30 -12.60
CA ARG A 178 16.36 -3.93 -13.89
C ARG A 178 16.90 -5.34 -13.73
N LYS A 179 17.62 -5.61 -12.65
CA LYS A 179 18.26 -6.90 -12.34
C LYS A 179 17.54 -7.71 -11.26
N CYS A 180 16.45 -7.17 -10.68
CA CYS A 180 15.74 -7.82 -9.60
C CYS A 180 14.87 -8.96 -10.13
N PHE A 181 14.97 -10.15 -9.51
CA PHE A 181 14.13 -11.29 -9.87
C PHE A 181 12.63 -11.04 -9.62
N ALA A 182 12.31 -10.26 -8.60
CA ALA A 182 10.95 -9.94 -8.20
C ALA A 182 10.32 -8.75 -8.94
N ARG A 183 11.02 -8.15 -9.94
CA ARG A 183 10.59 -6.89 -10.56
C ARG A 183 9.15 -6.89 -11.08
N PHE A 184 8.70 -7.99 -11.66
CA PHE A 184 7.34 -8.09 -12.21
C PHE A 184 6.29 -8.54 -11.18
N TYR A 185 6.70 -9.01 -10.01
CA TYR A 185 5.81 -9.22 -8.88
C TYR A 185 5.65 -7.93 -8.07
N CYS A 186 6.74 -7.22 -7.82
CA CYS A 186 6.80 -5.98 -7.05
C CYS A 186 6.38 -4.74 -7.85
N SER A 187 6.55 -4.73 -9.20
CA SER A 187 6.30 -3.58 -10.09
C SER A 187 7.12 -2.33 -9.74
N GLY A 188 8.26 -2.50 -9.06
CA GLY A 188 9.14 -1.42 -8.67
C GLY A 188 8.73 -0.62 -7.43
N GLY A 189 7.75 -1.11 -6.68
CA GLY A 189 7.26 -0.48 -5.46
C GLY A 189 6.44 0.79 -5.68
N SER A 190 6.22 1.55 -4.60
CA SER A 190 5.50 2.83 -4.67
C SER A 190 6.29 3.88 -5.44
N VAL A 191 5.63 4.59 -6.35
CA VAL A 191 6.25 5.69 -7.10
C VAL A 191 6.55 6.86 -6.15
N SER A 192 5.66 7.15 -5.19
CA SER A 192 5.89 8.21 -4.20
C SER A 192 7.15 7.96 -3.37
N TYR A 193 7.38 6.73 -2.94
CA TYR A 193 8.62 6.38 -2.22
C TYR A 193 9.87 6.69 -3.05
N THR A 194 9.87 6.33 -4.33
CA THR A 194 11.03 6.58 -5.20
C THR A 194 11.25 8.06 -5.52
N HIS A 195 10.19 8.87 -5.62
CA HIS A 195 10.32 10.31 -5.81
C HIS A 195 10.69 11.08 -4.54
N LEU A 196 10.27 10.59 -3.37
CA LEU A 196 10.62 11.21 -2.09
C LEU A 196 12.03 10.84 -1.61
N THR A 197 12.55 9.67 -2.03
CA THR A 197 13.84 9.15 -1.54
C THR A 197 14.99 9.27 -2.52
N LEU A 198 14.74 9.56 -3.80
CA LEU A 198 15.81 9.80 -4.76
C LEU A 198 16.22 11.27 -4.69
N PRO A 199 17.52 11.57 -4.47
CA PRO A 199 18.01 12.91 -4.74
C PRO A 199 17.76 13.21 -6.20
N THR A 200 17.06 14.29 -6.47
CA THR A 200 16.98 14.90 -7.80
C THR A 200 18.39 15.33 -8.18
N SER A 201 19.08 14.52 -8.95
CA SER A 201 20.34 14.87 -9.61
C SER A 201 20.13 14.87 -11.09
#